data_74898581cc91044f646cbc81019b0c5f
#
_entry.id   74898581cc91044f646cbc81019b0c5f
#
_cell.length_a   1.000
_cell.length_b   1.000
_cell.length_c   1.000
_cell.angle_alpha   90.00
_cell.angle_beta   90.00
_cell.angle_gamma   90.00
#
_symmetry.space_group_name_H-M   'P 1'
#
loop_
_entity.id
_entity.type
_entity.pdbx_description
1 polymer ?
#
loop_
_entity_poly.entity_id
_entity_poly.type
_entity_poly.pdbx_seq_one_letter_code
_entity_poly.pdbx_strand_id
1 'polypeptide(L)'
;VKEPHSHLLPTRFFRQFLDVLTAELGNDALVSILEKASLPADFIDPQAVSRYNTATAAETYAFIQQAMRFYYGRGARGTLIRIGRLLWPRLLETASIAEKAQAQVVRTLPPSMRMKPALELLARLMRVHSEDITVHTLDLDLLLVDRAGAVTVAQQEVSPICYVTVGLAQEALFWASGREYDVEERACRATGAEQCEFKVTIPAK
;
A
#
# COMPACT_ATOMS: atom_id res chain seq x y z
N VAL A 1 10.19 -15.14 22.53
CA VAL A 1 10.27 -13.78 21.94
C VAL A 1 9.93 -13.99 20.47
N LYS A 2 8.76 -13.48 20.00
CA LYS A 2 8.42 -13.46 18.57
C LYS A 2 9.44 -12.55 17.88
N GLU A 3 10.13 -13.04 16.85
CA GLU A 3 10.97 -12.17 16.04
C GLU A 3 10.13 -11.00 15.51
N PRO A 4 10.65 -9.77 15.54
CA PRO A 4 9.92 -8.64 14.96
C PRO A 4 9.65 -8.93 13.49
N HIS A 5 8.39 -8.76 13.06
CA HIS A 5 8.03 -8.92 11.66
C HIS A 5 8.96 -8.09 10.80
N SER A 6 9.69 -8.74 9.90
CA SER A 6 10.64 -8.10 8.99
C SER A 6 9.85 -7.21 8.02
N HIS A 7 10.34 -6.01 7.79
CA HIS A 7 9.80 -5.12 6.75
C HIS A 7 10.10 -5.70 5.37
N LEU A 8 9.13 -6.32 4.76
CA LEU A 8 9.25 -6.92 3.44
C LEU A 8 8.17 -6.38 2.50
N LEU A 9 8.52 -6.23 1.23
CA LEU A 9 7.59 -5.81 0.18
C LEU A 9 7.83 -6.66 -1.08
N PRO A 10 6.79 -7.23 -1.72
CA PRO A 10 6.99 -7.93 -2.97
C PRO A 10 7.61 -7.01 -4.02
N THR A 11 8.68 -7.46 -4.68
CA THR A 11 9.37 -6.64 -5.70
C THR A 11 8.46 -6.29 -6.88
N ARG A 12 7.49 -7.15 -7.20
CA ARG A 12 6.43 -6.86 -8.18
C ARG A 12 5.59 -5.65 -7.76
N PHE A 13 5.17 -5.59 -6.50
CA PHE A 13 4.41 -4.47 -5.97
C PHE A 13 5.22 -3.16 -6.09
N PHE A 14 6.47 -3.20 -5.68
CA PHE A 14 7.35 -2.03 -5.73
C PHE A 14 7.53 -1.50 -7.17
N ARG A 15 7.72 -2.39 -8.16
CA ARG A 15 7.81 -1.99 -9.58
C ARG A 15 6.55 -1.29 -10.05
N GLN A 16 5.36 -1.86 -9.77
CA GLN A 16 4.10 -1.23 -10.14
C GLN A 16 3.89 0.12 -9.44
N PHE A 17 4.33 0.25 -8.19
CA PHE A 17 4.34 1.53 -7.49
C PHE A 17 5.19 2.56 -8.20
N LEU A 18 6.41 2.21 -8.62
CA LEU A 18 7.28 3.12 -9.38
C LEU A 18 6.70 3.50 -10.74
N ASP A 19 6.12 2.54 -11.46
CA ASP A 19 5.48 2.80 -12.76
C ASP A 19 4.33 3.80 -12.62
N VAL A 20 3.48 3.62 -11.62
CA VAL A 20 2.37 4.56 -11.33
C VAL A 20 2.89 5.91 -10.88
N LEU A 21 3.90 5.93 -10.00
CA LEU A 21 4.50 7.14 -9.49
C LEU A 21 5.13 7.98 -10.61
N THR A 22 5.88 7.32 -11.50
CA THR A 22 6.50 7.96 -12.67
C THR A 22 5.45 8.48 -13.66
N ALA A 23 4.39 7.71 -13.90
CA ALA A 23 3.30 8.13 -14.78
C ALA A 23 2.53 9.35 -14.23
N GLU A 24 2.35 9.42 -12.91
CA GLU A 24 1.58 10.50 -12.25
C GLU A 24 2.39 11.79 -12.08
N LEU A 25 3.66 11.68 -11.72
CA LEU A 25 4.50 12.85 -11.39
C LEU A 25 5.44 13.27 -12.53
N GLY A 26 5.79 12.35 -13.40
CA GLY A 26 6.86 12.51 -14.38
C GLY A 26 8.25 12.23 -13.82
N ASN A 27 9.16 11.79 -14.68
CA ASN A 27 10.52 11.40 -14.27
C ASN A 27 11.31 12.57 -13.67
N ASP A 28 11.22 13.76 -14.27
CA ASP A 28 11.98 14.95 -13.83
C ASP A 28 11.56 15.38 -12.41
N ALA A 29 10.26 15.31 -12.11
CA ALA A 29 9.77 15.61 -10.76
C ALA A 29 10.27 14.59 -9.74
N LEU A 30 10.30 13.30 -10.09
CA LEU A 30 10.84 12.26 -9.21
C LEU A 30 12.33 12.44 -8.93
N VAL A 31 13.13 12.73 -9.95
CA VAL A 31 14.55 13.04 -9.78
C VAL A 31 14.72 14.22 -8.83
N SER A 32 13.97 15.32 -9.03
CA SER A 32 14.02 16.49 -8.14
C SER A 32 13.61 16.18 -6.69
N ILE A 33 12.64 15.27 -6.47
CA ILE A 33 12.22 14.82 -5.15
C ILE A 33 13.35 14.04 -4.46
N LEU A 34 14.00 13.12 -5.18
CA LEU A 34 15.11 12.32 -4.65
C LEU A 34 16.32 13.20 -4.34
N GLU A 35 16.70 14.09 -5.23
CA GLU A 35 17.82 15.03 -5.03
C GLU A 35 17.62 15.89 -3.78
N LYS A 36 16.43 16.48 -3.60
CA LYS A 36 16.11 17.28 -2.40
C LYS A 36 16.17 16.48 -1.11
N ALA A 37 15.86 15.19 -1.19
CA ALA A 37 15.95 14.28 -0.04
C ALA A 37 17.36 13.67 0.13
N SER A 38 18.33 14.03 -0.73
CA SER A 38 19.68 13.44 -0.78
C SER A 38 19.66 11.92 -0.96
N LEU A 39 18.68 11.42 -1.72
CA LEU A 39 18.53 10.00 -2.03
C LEU A 39 19.16 9.67 -3.39
N PRO A 40 19.68 8.44 -3.57
CA PRO A 40 20.26 7.99 -4.84
C PRO A 40 19.25 7.98 -5.99
N ALA A 41 19.68 8.43 -7.18
CA ALA A 41 18.84 8.40 -8.39
C ALA A 41 18.51 6.99 -8.87
N ASP A 42 19.34 6.00 -8.56
CA ASP A 42 19.12 4.58 -8.87
C ASP A 42 17.93 3.95 -8.11
N PHE A 43 17.34 4.64 -7.13
CA PHE A 43 16.07 4.22 -6.52
C PHE A 43 14.91 4.10 -7.53
N ILE A 44 15.00 4.81 -8.64
CA ILE A 44 14.01 4.76 -9.73
C ILE A 44 14.59 4.23 -11.05
N ASP A 45 15.87 3.83 -11.08
CA ASP A 45 16.46 3.19 -12.26
C ASP A 45 15.91 1.76 -12.44
N PRO A 46 15.27 1.42 -13.58
CA PRO A 46 14.71 0.10 -13.83
C PRO A 46 15.74 -1.04 -13.73
N GLN A 47 17.01 -0.79 -14.10
CA GLN A 47 18.07 -1.79 -14.02
C GLN A 47 18.46 -2.08 -12.56
N ALA A 48 18.61 -1.06 -11.73
CA ALA A 48 18.87 -1.21 -10.31
C ALA A 48 17.68 -1.92 -9.63
N VAL A 49 16.46 -1.43 -9.85
CA VAL A 49 15.21 -1.98 -9.30
C VAL A 49 14.99 -3.45 -9.69
N SER A 50 15.44 -3.87 -10.88
CA SER A 50 15.32 -5.28 -11.30
C SER A 50 16.08 -6.26 -10.42
N ARG A 51 17.09 -5.79 -9.69
CA ARG A 51 17.96 -6.57 -8.80
C ARG A 51 17.53 -6.54 -7.33
N TYR A 52 16.51 -5.77 -6.98
CA TYR A 52 16.06 -5.64 -5.60
C TYR A 52 15.50 -6.96 -5.07
N ASN A 53 15.83 -7.26 -3.82
CA ASN A 53 15.12 -8.24 -3.02
C ASN A 53 13.94 -7.58 -2.28
N THR A 54 13.17 -8.35 -1.54
CA THR A 54 11.97 -7.88 -0.82
C THR A 54 12.28 -6.87 0.30
N ALA A 55 13.45 -6.96 0.94
CA ALA A 55 13.88 -6.03 1.98
C ALA A 55 14.32 -4.69 1.37
N THR A 56 15.17 -4.73 0.32
CA THR A 56 15.58 -3.52 -0.41
C THR A 56 14.38 -2.81 -1.03
N ALA A 57 13.41 -3.55 -1.58
CA ALA A 57 12.18 -2.98 -2.11
C ALA A 57 11.38 -2.24 -1.03
N ALA A 58 11.25 -2.82 0.18
CA ALA A 58 10.57 -2.19 1.30
C ALA A 58 11.28 -0.90 1.76
N GLU A 59 12.60 -0.95 1.89
CA GLU A 59 13.42 0.19 2.30
C GLU A 59 13.31 1.35 1.29
N THR A 60 13.50 1.07 0.01
CA THR A 60 13.40 2.08 -1.05
C THR A 60 11.99 2.65 -1.15
N TYR A 61 10.96 1.81 -1.00
CA TYR A 61 9.55 2.24 -0.95
C TYR A 61 9.28 3.23 0.19
N ALA A 62 9.83 2.96 1.38
CA ALA A 62 9.70 3.85 2.53
C ALA A 62 10.40 5.20 2.28
N PHE A 63 11.63 5.19 1.79
CA PHE A 63 12.41 6.40 1.55
C PHE A 63 11.81 7.28 0.45
N ILE A 64 11.31 6.71 -0.65
CA ILE A 64 10.63 7.50 -1.69
C ILE A 64 9.40 8.20 -1.12
N GLN A 65 8.57 7.52 -0.32
CA GLN A 65 7.41 8.17 0.30
C GLN A 65 7.79 9.20 1.34
N GLN A 66 8.88 9.00 2.09
CA GLN A 66 9.43 10.01 2.99
C GLN A 66 9.87 11.25 2.21
N ALA A 67 10.61 11.07 1.11
CA ALA A 67 11.03 12.15 0.22
C ALA A 67 9.83 12.95 -0.32
N MET A 68 8.76 12.25 -0.72
CA MET A 68 7.52 12.89 -1.17
C MET A 68 6.86 13.70 -0.05
N ARG A 69 6.81 13.17 1.19
CA ARG A 69 6.27 13.93 2.34
C ARG A 69 7.11 15.17 2.64
N PHE A 70 8.41 15.05 2.56
CA PHE A 70 9.32 16.18 2.71
C PHE A 70 9.12 17.24 1.63
N TYR A 71 9.00 16.80 0.36
CA TYR A 71 8.88 17.70 -0.80
C TYR A 71 7.52 18.43 -0.86
N TYR A 72 6.42 17.71 -0.70
CA TYR A 72 5.06 18.23 -0.85
C TYR A 72 4.43 18.71 0.48
N GLY A 73 5.06 18.44 1.62
CA GLY A 73 4.50 18.77 2.93
C GLY A 73 3.07 18.24 3.10
N ARG A 74 2.13 19.13 3.45
CA ARG A 74 0.71 18.74 3.66
C ARG A 74 0.03 18.18 2.40
N GLY A 75 0.50 18.52 1.21
CA GLY A 75 -0.03 18.01 -0.05
C GLY A 75 0.30 16.54 -0.32
N ALA A 76 1.35 16.01 0.30
CA ALA A 76 1.81 14.64 0.08
C ALA A 76 0.73 13.60 0.36
N ARG A 77 -0.10 13.80 1.39
CA ARG A 77 -1.17 12.86 1.76
C ARG A 77 -2.12 12.60 0.59
N GLY A 78 -2.66 13.66 -0.01
CA GLY A 78 -3.58 13.53 -1.14
C GLY A 78 -2.95 12.85 -2.35
N THR A 79 -1.71 13.24 -2.68
CA THR A 79 -0.93 12.65 -3.79
C THR A 79 -0.69 11.16 -3.56
N LEU A 80 -0.24 10.75 -2.36
CA LEU A 80 0.04 9.34 -2.04
C LEU A 80 -1.22 8.48 -1.98
N ILE A 81 -2.35 9.00 -1.47
CA ILE A 81 -3.65 8.32 -1.54
C ILE A 81 -4.06 8.10 -3.00
N ARG A 82 -3.94 9.13 -3.85
CA ARG A 82 -4.23 9.01 -5.28
C ARG A 82 -3.35 7.96 -5.96
N ILE A 83 -2.05 7.94 -5.66
CA ILE A 83 -1.13 6.92 -6.18
C ILE A 83 -1.58 5.52 -5.74
N GLY A 84 -1.99 5.35 -4.49
CA GLY A 84 -2.54 4.09 -4.00
C GLY A 84 -3.77 3.64 -4.79
N ARG A 85 -4.69 4.56 -5.10
CA ARG A 85 -5.88 4.26 -5.91
C ARG A 85 -5.51 3.85 -7.34
N LEU A 86 -4.57 4.56 -7.97
CA LEU A 86 -4.09 4.23 -9.32
C LEU A 86 -3.30 2.92 -9.39
N LEU A 87 -2.68 2.53 -8.28
CA LEU A 87 -1.89 1.30 -8.19
C LEU A 87 -2.76 0.04 -8.19
N TRP A 88 -3.98 0.07 -7.64
CA TRP A 88 -4.85 -1.09 -7.55
C TRP A 88 -5.10 -1.79 -8.89
N PRO A 89 -5.57 -1.13 -9.97
CA PRO A 89 -5.77 -1.77 -11.26
C PRO A 89 -4.47 -2.33 -11.84
N ARG A 90 -3.32 -1.66 -11.65
CA ARG A 90 -2.02 -2.14 -12.12
C ARG A 90 -1.59 -3.44 -11.42
N LEU A 91 -1.85 -3.55 -10.12
CA LEU A 91 -1.60 -4.78 -9.38
C LEU A 91 -2.46 -5.94 -9.91
N LEU A 92 -3.73 -5.69 -10.25
CA LEU A 92 -4.61 -6.70 -10.83
C LEU A 92 -4.17 -7.12 -12.24
N GLU A 93 -3.74 -6.19 -13.10
CA GLU A 93 -3.24 -6.47 -14.44
C GLU A 93 -2.03 -7.43 -14.40
N THR A 94 -1.12 -7.21 -13.47
CA THR A 94 0.12 -7.98 -13.30
C THR A 94 0.01 -9.14 -12.32
N ALA A 95 -1.19 -9.37 -11.76
CA ALA A 95 -1.47 -10.43 -10.80
C ALA A 95 -1.23 -11.83 -11.39
N SER A 96 -0.88 -12.77 -10.53
CA SER A 96 -0.76 -14.20 -10.89
C SER A 96 -2.11 -14.77 -11.32
N ILE A 97 -2.09 -15.94 -11.99
CA ILE A 97 -3.32 -16.64 -12.39
C ILE A 97 -4.23 -16.91 -11.18
N ALA A 98 -3.66 -17.30 -10.04
CA ALA A 98 -4.41 -17.57 -8.82
C ALA A 98 -5.07 -16.30 -8.24
N GLU A 99 -4.36 -15.17 -8.24
CA GLU A 99 -4.89 -13.87 -7.79
C GLU A 99 -5.97 -13.35 -8.74
N LYS A 100 -5.79 -13.52 -10.06
CA LYS A 100 -6.82 -13.20 -11.07
C LYS A 100 -8.08 -14.06 -10.92
N ALA A 101 -7.92 -15.36 -10.66
CA ALA A 101 -9.04 -16.24 -10.36
C ALA A 101 -9.78 -15.78 -9.09
N GLN A 102 -9.06 -15.42 -8.03
CA GLN A 102 -9.68 -14.86 -6.82
C GLN A 102 -10.43 -13.55 -7.11
N ALA A 103 -9.87 -12.65 -7.93
CA ALA A 103 -10.54 -11.42 -8.33
C ALA A 103 -11.86 -11.70 -9.08
N GLN A 104 -11.90 -12.71 -9.94
CA GLN A 104 -13.13 -13.14 -10.61
C GLN A 104 -14.16 -13.67 -9.60
N VAL A 105 -13.74 -14.51 -8.65
CA VAL A 105 -14.64 -15.01 -7.59
C VAL A 105 -15.24 -13.84 -6.79
N VAL A 106 -14.44 -12.85 -6.39
CA VAL A 106 -14.95 -11.66 -5.68
C VAL A 106 -16.08 -10.98 -6.49
N ARG A 107 -15.91 -10.85 -7.80
CA ARG A 107 -16.92 -10.21 -8.67
C ARG A 107 -18.21 -11.01 -8.84
N THR A 108 -18.18 -12.33 -8.66
CA THR A 108 -19.40 -13.16 -8.72
C THR A 108 -20.23 -13.12 -7.45
N LEU A 109 -19.67 -12.69 -6.32
CA LEU A 109 -20.39 -12.57 -5.05
C LEU A 109 -21.43 -11.45 -5.11
N PRO A 110 -22.48 -11.50 -4.27
CA PRO A 110 -23.37 -10.35 -4.05
C PRO A 110 -22.57 -9.13 -3.56
N PRO A 111 -22.90 -7.89 -3.99
CA PRO A 111 -22.11 -6.69 -3.64
C PRO A 111 -21.83 -6.51 -2.14
N SER A 112 -22.78 -6.86 -1.28
CA SER A 112 -22.63 -6.80 0.18
C SER A 112 -21.59 -7.77 0.75
N MET A 113 -21.22 -8.82 0.03
CA MET A 113 -20.29 -9.86 0.45
C MET A 113 -18.89 -9.68 -0.15
N ARG A 114 -18.66 -8.68 -1.02
CA ARG A 114 -17.41 -8.51 -1.77
C ARG A 114 -16.31 -7.80 -0.98
N MET A 115 -16.66 -7.00 0.01
CA MET A 115 -15.72 -6.06 0.67
C MET A 115 -14.58 -6.80 1.36
N LYS A 116 -14.89 -7.76 2.24
CA LYS A 116 -13.85 -8.54 2.92
C LYS A 116 -12.98 -9.33 1.95
N PRO A 117 -13.50 -10.12 0.99
CA PRO A 117 -12.68 -10.79 -0.01
C PRO A 117 -11.83 -9.85 -0.88
N ALA A 118 -12.27 -8.61 -1.14
CA ALA A 118 -11.48 -7.62 -1.87
C ALA A 118 -10.27 -7.15 -1.04
N LEU A 119 -10.45 -6.89 0.25
CA LEU A 119 -9.34 -6.57 1.15
C LEU A 119 -8.40 -7.77 1.35
N GLU A 120 -8.91 -9.00 1.38
CA GLU A 120 -8.09 -10.22 1.44
C GLU A 120 -7.25 -10.40 0.16
N LEU A 121 -7.81 -10.05 -0.99
CA LEU A 121 -7.06 -10.01 -2.26
C LEU A 121 -5.97 -8.91 -2.21
N LEU A 122 -6.30 -7.71 -1.73
CA LEU A 122 -5.31 -6.64 -1.52
C LEU A 122 -4.19 -7.11 -0.60
N ALA A 123 -4.52 -7.70 0.55
CA ALA A 123 -3.55 -8.25 1.49
C ALA A 123 -2.61 -9.26 0.81
N ARG A 124 -3.14 -10.14 -0.05
CA ARG A 124 -2.36 -11.11 -0.82
C ARG A 124 -1.40 -10.46 -1.81
N LEU A 125 -1.82 -9.39 -2.48
CA LEU A 125 -0.99 -8.66 -3.45
C LEU A 125 0.15 -7.89 -2.79
N MET A 126 -0.03 -7.48 -1.52
CA MET A 126 0.93 -6.64 -0.78
C MET A 126 1.90 -7.45 0.11
N ARG A 127 1.54 -8.65 0.52
CA ARG A 127 2.33 -9.43 1.50
C ARG A 127 3.35 -10.33 0.85
N VAL A 128 4.42 -10.64 1.60
CA VAL A 128 5.40 -11.69 1.28
C VAL A 128 4.99 -13.00 1.99
N HIS A 129 4.68 -12.94 3.30
CA HIS A 129 4.20 -14.08 4.09
C HIS A 129 2.72 -13.93 4.42
N SER A 130 2.03 -15.04 4.63
CA SER A 130 0.58 -15.07 4.83
C SER A 130 0.10 -14.28 6.05
N GLU A 131 0.92 -14.20 7.07
CA GLU A 131 0.66 -13.52 8.35
C GLU A 131 0.99 -12.03 8.33
N ASP A 132 1.74 -11.54 7.34
CA ASP A 132 2.18 -10.14 7.27
C ASP A 132 0.99 -9.18 7.21
N ILE A 133 -0.01 -9.52 6.39
CA ILE A 133 -1.21 -8.68 6.23
C ILE A 133 -2.46 -9.56 6.32
N THR A 134 -3.36 -9.19 7.21
CA THR A 134 -4.60 -9.96 7.51
C THR A 134 -5.81 -9.05 7.56
N VAL A 135 -7.02 -9.62 7.32
CA VAL A 135 -8.29 -8.90 7.37
C VAL A 135 -9.21 -9.51 8.41
N HIS A 136 -9.68 -8.69 9.32
CA HIS A 136 -10.58 -9.07 10.40
C HIS A 136 -11.93 -8.39 10.27
N THR A 137 -12.95 -8.96 10.87
CA THR A 137 -14.27 -8.35 11.01
C THR A 137 -14.38 -7.79 12.43
N LEU A 138 -14.80 -6.53 12.56
CA LEU A 138 -15.06 -5.83 13.80
C LEU A 138 -16.54 -5.42 13.81
N ASP A 139 -17.41 -6.24 14.37
CA ASP A 139 -18.85 -6.09 14.29
C ASP A 139 -19.35 -5.92 12.84
N LEU A 140 -19.72 -4.71 12.44
CA LEU A 140 -20.13 -4.38 11.06
C LEU A 140 -18.97 -3.88 10.21
N ASP A 141 -17.87 -3.44 10.82
CA ASP A 141 -16.71 -2.85 10.15
C ASP A 141 -15.67 -3.91 9.79
N LEU A 142 -14.69 -3.53 8.96
CA LEU A 142 -13.54 -4.35 8.63
C LEU A 142 -12.25 -3.70 9.14
N LEU A 143 -11.28 -4.53 9.49
CA LEU A 143 -9.95 -4.12 9.90
C LEU A 143 -8.89 -4.83 9.04
N LEU A 144 -8.14 -4.06 8.27
CA LEU A 144 -6.93 -4.53 7.61
C LEU A 144 -5.75 -4.26 8.55
N VAL A 145 -4.99 -5.31 8.88
CA VAL A 145 -3.83 -5.26 9.78
C VAL A 145 -2.58 -5.57 8.96
N ASP A 146 -1.63 -4.63 8.95
CA ASP A 146 -0.32 -4.79 8.30
C ASP A 146 0.79 -4.82 9.37
N ARG A 147 1.38 -6.01 9.56
CA ARG A 147 2.49 -6.25 10.48
C ARG A 147 3.85 -6.04 9.83
N ALA A 148 3.94 -6.16 8.50
CA ALA A 148 5.17 -5.90 7.76
C ALA A 148 5.49 -4.40 7.75
N GLY A 149 4.48 -3.54 7.54
CA GLY A 149 4.61 -2.10 7.62
C GLY A 149 5.73 -1.57 6.71
N ALA A 150 5.81 -2.00 5.46
CA ALA A 150 6.92 -1.70 4.56
C ALA A 150 7.24 -0.20 4.47
N VAL A 151 6.22 0.68 4.49
CA VAL A 151 6.41 2.14 4.42
C VAL A 151 7.01 2.72 5.71
N THR A 152 7.01 1.98 6.81
CA THR A 152 7.47 2.46 8.13
C THR A 152 8.93 2.12 8.43
N VAL A 153 9.65 1.53 7.46
CA VAL A 153 11.09 1.23 7.60
C VAL A 153 11.86 2.49 7.95
N ALA A 154 12.58 2.45 9.06
CA ALA A 154 13.40 3.57 9.55
C ALA A 154 12.64 4.91 9.68
N GLN A 155 11.32 4.87 9.88
CA GLN A 155 10.47 6.05 10.05
C GLN A 155 10.05 6.22 11.52
N GLN A 156 10.13 7.46 12.01
CA GLN A 156 9.54 7.90 13.28
C GLN A 156 8.74 9.17 13.02
N GLU A 157 7.43 9.10 13.23
CA GLU A 157 6.51 10.17 12.85
C GLU A 157 5.50 10.44 13.99
N VAL A 158 4.95 11.64 14.00
CA VAL A 158 3.93 12.04 15.00
C VAL A 158 2.50 11.66 14.59
N SER A 159 2.32 11.25 13.34
CA SER A 159 1.02 10.88 12.76
C SER A 159 1.17 9.70 11.78
N PRO A 160 0.10 8.96 11.52
CA PRO A 160 0.08 7.87 10.53
C PRO A 160 0.53 8.33 9.14
N ILE A 161 1.24 7.44 8.41
CA ILE A 161 1.88 7.75 7.12
C ILE A 161 1.58 6.76 5.99
N CYS A 162 0.77 5.74 6.22
CA CYS A 162 0.54 4.67 5.24
C CYS A 162 -0.48 5.08 4.16
N TYR A 163 -0.33 6.28 3.59
CA TYR A 163 -1.31 6.89 2.69
C TYR A 163 -1.55 6.08 1.41
N VAL A 164 -0.53 5.44 0.84
CA VAL A 164 -0.69 4.57 -0.33
C VAL A 164 -1.57 3.36 0.01
N THR A 165 -1.39 2.77 1.19
CA THR A 165 -2.24 1.65 1.66
C THR A 165 -3.69 2.08 1.86
N VAL A 166 -3.93 3.29 2.39
CA VAL A 166 -5.28 3.87 2.49
C VAL A 166 -5.91 3.97 1.09
N GLY A 167 -5.19 4.54 0.13
CA GLY A 167 -5.67 4.67 -1.25
C GLY A 167 -5.95 3.32 -1.93
N LEU A 168 -5.08 2.33 -1.74
CA LEU A 168 -5.26 0.96 -2.22
C LEU A 168 -6.52 0.31 -1.64
N ALA A 169 -6.73 0.43 -0.31
CA ALA A 169 -7.91 -0.12 0.34
C ALA A 169 -9.19 0.54 -0.15
N GLN A 170 -9.21 1.87 -0.30
CA GLN A 170 -10.35 2.61 -0.87
C GLN A 170 -10.67 2.12 -2.28
N GLU A 171 -9.68 1.99 -3.16
CA GLU A 171 -9.91 1.57 -4.54
C GLU A 171 -10.30 0.09 -4.66
N ALA A 172 -9.71 -0.79 -3.85
CA ALA A 172 -10.10 -2.20 -3.80
C ALA A 172 -11.59 -2.37 -3.41
N LEU A 173 -12.04 -1.57 -2.44
CA LEU A 173 -13.45 -1.57 -2.01
C LEU A 173 -14.38 -0.96 -3.06
N PHE A 174 -13.96 0.15 -3.70
CA PHE A 174 -14.71 0.75 -4.81
C PHE A 174 -14.83 -0.22 -6.00
N TRP A 175 -13.71 -0.84 -6.40
CA TRP A 175 -13.70 -1.86 -7.46
C TRP A 175 -14.65 -3.03 -7.17
N ALA A 176 -14.74 -3.45 -5.91
CA ALA A 176 -15.57 -4.59 -5.53
C ALA A 176 -17.05 -4.24 -5.45
N SER A 177 -17.41 -3.05 -4.96
CA SER A 177 -18.79 -2.70 -4.58
C SER A 177 -19.41 -1.58 -5.42
N GLY A 178 -18.59 -0.78 -6.12
CA GLY A 178 -19.02 0.45 -6.80
C GLY A 178 -19.33 1.61 -5.84
N ARG A 179 -18.90 1.52 -4.57
CA ARG A 179 -19.15 2.55 -3.54
C ARG A 179 -17.86 2.98 -2.87
N GLU A 180 -17.79 4.24 -2.50
CA GLU A 180 -16.71 4.77 -1.66
C GLU A 180 -16.93 4.38 -0.20
N TYR A 181 -15.82 4.06 0.48
CA TYR A 181 -15.79 3.74 1.90
C TYR A 181 -14.74 4.61 2.60
N ASP A 182 -15.04 4.98 3.83
CA ASP A 182 -14.05 5.62 4.68
C ASP A 182 -13.05 4.58 5.19
N VAL A 183 -11.77 4.88 4.97
CA VAL A 183 -10.64 4.06 5.41
C VAL A 183 -9.73 4.92 6.24
N GLU A 184 -9.67 4.64 7.54
CA GLU A 184 -8.88 5.37 8.51
C GLU A 184 -7.71 4.52 9.02
N GLU A 185 -6.49 5.04 8.93
CA GLU A 185 -5.33 4.44 9.60
C GLU A 185 -5.38 4.82 11.09
N ARG A 186 -5.73 3.87 11.98
CA ARG A 186 -5.93 4.06 13.42
C ARG A 186 -4.68 3.83 14.23
N ALA A 187 -3.78 2.97 13.75
CA ALA A 187 -2.49 2.69 14.35
C ALA A 187 -1.44 2.61 13.25
N CYS A 188 -0.24 3.11 13.52
CA CYS A 188 0.87 3.12 12.58
C CYS A 188 2.17 2.78 13.29
N ARG A 189 2.97 1.89 12.72
CA ARG A 189 4.28 1.53 13.28
C ARG A 189 5.24 2.72 13.36
N ALA A 190 5.14 3.67 12.42
CA ALA A 190 5.95 4.89 12.45
C ALA A 190 5.64 5.79 13.65
N THR A 191 4.45 5.65 14.27
CA THR A 191 4.07 6.37 15.50
C THR A 191 4.32 5.55 16.77
N GLY A 192 5.00 4.41 16.67
CA GLY A 192 5.32 3.54 17.81
C GLY A 192 4.31 2.43 18.08
N ALA A 193 3.30 2.22 17.23
CA ALA A 193 2.41 1.07 17.33
C ALA A 193 3.11 -0.23 16.91
N GLU A 194 2.64 -1.38 17.39
CA GLU A 194 3.18 -2.69 17.05
C GLU A 194 2.93 -3.07 15.58
N GLN A 195 1.80 -2.60 15.01
CA GLN A 195 1.36 -2.87 13.65
C GLN A 195 0.63 -1.66 13.07
N CYS A 196 0.43 -1.63 11.74
CA CYS A 196 -0.46 -0.64 11.13
C CYS A 196 -1.87 -1.22 11.02
N GLU A 197 -2.88 -0.42 11.38
CA GLU A 197 -4.28 -0.84 11.39
C GLU A 197 -5.14 0.15 10.59
N PHE A 198 -5.88 -0.38 9.63
CA PHE A 198 -6.77 0.38 8.76
C PHE A 198 -8.21 -0.06 9.01
N LYS A 199 -8.99 0.81 9.65
CA LYS A 199 -10.42 0.59 9.85
C LYS A 199 -11.19 1.01 8.61
N VAL A 200 -12.05 0.13 8.12
CA VAL A 200 -13.03 0.40 7.07
C VAL A 200 -14.40 0.50 7.70
N THR A 201 -14.99 1.70 7.67
CA THR A 201 -16.34 1.91 8.20
C THR A 201 -17.38 1.52 7.16
N ILE A 202 -18.25 0.58 7.52
CA ILE A 202 -19.35 0.13 6.68
C ILE A 202 -20.63 0.84 7.11
N PRO A 203 -21.21 1.71 6.26
CA PRO A 203 -22.45 2.41 6.61
C PRO A 203 -23.56 1.42 6.95
N ALA A 204 -24.23 1.66 8.06
CA ALA A 204 -25.49 0.95 8.36
C ALA A 204 -26.49 1.15 7.22
N LYS A 205 -27.22 0.10 6.88
CA LYS A 205 -28.27 0.15 5.84
C LYS A 205 -29.48 0.95 6.32
#